data_926e2de7a2f6236d006dfe15a4166933
#
_entry.id   926e2de7a2f6236d006dfe15a4166933
#
_cell.length_a   1.000
_cell.length_b   1.000
_cell.length_c   1.000
_cell.angle_alpha   90.00
_cell.angle_beta   90.00
_cell.angle_gamma   90.00
#
_symmetry.space_group_name_H-M   'P 1'
#
loop_
_entity.id
_entity.type
_entity.pdbx_description
1 polymer ?
#
loop_
_entity_poly.entity_id
_entity_poly.type
_entity_poly.pdbx_seq_one_letter_code
_entity_poly.pdbx_strand_id
1 'polypeptide(L)'
;MKIGFIGDIVGKPGRSMLEIHLRKLRQEFGLDLVIANGENASHGFGLCAQHAKELFSYGADILTGGNHSWDKKEIIPLLDVMPILRPLNYPQGVPGKGVSVLHVNEEKVAIINVMGHYGMPMVENPFLRAQKAVDELRAEGVENIIIDFHAEVTSEKRAMHMLLKGNVSAILGTHTHVGTDDLQIVDGTCYVTDVGLSGARDGVIGMDKDAPLKRFLTGLPASLEIPKKCKKILQMVIMEIEEGKCVEAFKLRVFDDQERIIARAVHE
;
A
#
# COMPACT_ATOMS: atom_id res chain seq x y z
N MET A 1 8.07 -8.81 15.88
CA MET A 1 7.40 -9.24 14.62
C MET A 1 7.90 -8.39 13.47
N LYS A 2 8.21 -9.01 12.31
CA LYS A 2 8.70 -8.28 11.12
C LYS A 2 7.66 -8.26 10.01
N ILE A 3 7.33 -7.06 9.53
CA ILE A 3 6.27 -6.85 8.55
C ILE A 3 6.84 -6.10 7.34
N GLY A 4 6.55 -6.62 6.14
CA GLY A 4 6.83 -5.95 4.87
C GLY A 4 5.57 -5.29 4.32
N PHE A 5 5.67 -4.03 3.90
CA PHE A 5 4.60 -3.32 3.20
C PHE A 5 5.09 -2.88 1.81
N ILE A 6 4.44 -3.37 0.77
CA ILE A 6 4.76 -3.07 -0.64
C ILE A 6 3.82 -1.99 -1.14
N GLY A 7 4.38 -0.94 -1.72
CA GLY A 7 3.61 0.14 -2.34
C GLY A 7 2.87 -0.30 -3.61
N ASP A 8 2.23 0.64 -4.27
CA ASP A 8 1.30 0.41 -5.39
C ASP A 8 1.89 -0.51 -6.47
N ILE A 9 1.31 -1.69 -6.64
CA ILE A 9 1.72 -2.64 -7.68
C ILE A 9 1.09 -2.24 -8.99
N VAL A 10 1.91 -1.79 -9.96
CA VAL A 10 1.42 -1.26 -11.23
C VAL A 10 1.63 -2.27 -12.36
N GLY A 11 0.55 -2.86 -12.83
CA GLY A 11 0.48 -3.74 -13.99
C GLY A 11 1.43 -4.94 -13.97
N LYS A 12 1.72 -5.49 -15.14
CA LYS A 12 2.62 -6.65 -15.30
C LYS A 12 4.05 -6.38 -14.80
N PRO A 13 4.66 -5.19 -15.02
CA PRO A 13 6.00 -4.91 -14.48
C PRO A 13 6.06 -5.08 -12.96
N GLY A 14 5.08 -4.52 -12.23
CA GLY A 14 5.00 -4.64 -10.77
C GLY A 14 4.83 -6.08 -10.31
N ARG A 15 3.85 -6.81 -10.88
CA ARG A 15 3.65 -8.23 -10.54
C ARG A 15 4.90 -9.06 -10.80
N SER A 16 5.62 -8.82 -11.93
CA SER A 16 6.85 -9.56 -12.23
C SER A 16 7.99 -9.29 -11.22
N MET A 17 8.06 -8.11 -10.63
CA MET A 17 9.04 -7.83 -9.57
C MET A 17 8.72 -8.61 -8.30
N LEU A 18 7.45 -8.73 -7.92
CA LEU A 18 7.04 -9.56 -6.78
C LEU A 18 7.31 -11.04 -7.05
N GLU A 19 6.97 -11.54 -8.23
CA GLU A 19 7.22 -12.94 -8.64
C GLU A 19 8.69 -13.33 -8.46
N ILE A 20 9.59 -12.45 -8.90
CA ILE A 20 11.05 -12.72 -8.88
C ILE A 20 11.65 -12.57 -7.48
N HIS A 21 11.20 -11.56 -6.71
CA HIS A 21 11.92 -11.11 -5.52
C HIS A 21 11.23 -11.44 -4.20
N LEU A 22 9.89 -11.43 -4.14
CA LEU A 22 9.18 -11.36 -2.85
C LEU A 22 9.49 -12.55 -1.92
N ARG A 23 9.46 -13.77 -2.43
CA ARG A 23 9.76 -14.97 -1.62
C ARG A 23 11.17 -14.94 -1.05
N LYS A 24 12.16 -14.48 -1.84
CA LYS A 24 13.55 -14.35 -1.38
C LYS A 24 13.67 -13.27 -0.32
N LEU A 25 13.04 -12.11 -0.51
CA LEU A 25 13.03 -11.01 0.44
C LEU A 25 12.36 -11.43 1.76
N ARG A 26 11.25 -12.16 1.66
CA ARG A 26 10.54 -12.69 2.85
C ARG A 26 11.46 -13.57 3.68
N GLN A 27 12.23 -14.47 3.06
CA GLN A 27 13.20 -15.34 3.75
C GLN A 27 14.39 -14.55 4.27
N GLU A 28 14.98 -13.67 3.45
CA GLU A 28 16.17 -12.89 3.79
C GLU A 28 15.96 -11.99 5.02
N PHE A 29 14.81 -11.33 5.09
CA PHE A 29 14.48 -10.40 6.18
C PHE A 29 13.65 -11.04 7.30
N GLY A 30 13.24 -12.31 7.15
CA GLY A 30 12.43 -13.02 8.14
C GLY A 30 11.04 -12.36 8.31
N LEU A 31 10.37 -12.02 7.18
CA LEU A 31 9.07 -11.34 7.26
C LEU A 31 7.97 -12.30 7.68
N ASP A 32 7.31 -12.00 8.78
CA ASP A 32 6.18 -12.74 9.33
C ASP A 32 4.90 -12.45 8.53
N LEU A 33 4.73 -11.20 8.08
CA LEU A 33 3.57 -10.72 7.33
C LEU A 33 4.00 -9.84 6.15
N VAL A 34 3.35 -9.99 5.00
CA VAL A 34 3.53 -9.12 3.83
C VAL A 34 2.19 -8.52 3.41
N ILE A 35 2.10 -7.20 3.48
CA ILE A 35 0.98 -6.39 3.02
C ILE A 35 1.38 -5.77 1.68
N ALA A 36 0.48 -5.70 0.70
CA ALA A 36 0.80 -5.09 -0.58
C ALA A 36 -0.40 -4.30 -1.14
N ASN A 37 -0.17 -3.09 -1.65
CA ASN A 37 -1.22 -2.36 -2.34
C ASN A 37 -1.36 -2.89 -3.77
N GLY A 38 -2.50 -3.56 -4.03
CA GLY A 38 -2.80 -4.26 -5.28
C GLY A 38 -3.71 -3.51 -6.24
N GLU A 39 -4.14 -2.29 -5.91
CA GLU A 39 -5.19 -1.60 -6.64
C GLU A 39 -4.90 -1.36 -8.13
N ASN A 40 -3.61 -1.25 -8.50
CA ASN A 40 -3.17 -0.98 -9.87
C ASN A 40 -2.58 -2.22 -10.58
N ALA A 41 -2.70 -3.40 -9.97
CA ALA A 41 -2.04 -4.62 -10.44
C ALA A 41 -2.55 -5.12 -11.80
N SER A 42 -3.79 -4.78 -12.19
CA SER A 42 -4.40 -5.25 -13.44
C SER A 42 -4.42 -4.17 -14.51
N HIS A 43 -3.38 -4.15 -15.34
CA HIS A 43 -3.22 -3.19 -16.44
C HIS A 43 -3.13 -1.72 -16.00
N GLY A 44 -2.71 -1.50 -14.75
CA GLY A 44 -2.54 -0.17 -14.18
C GLY A 44 -3.79 0.41 -13.50
N PHE A 45 -4.94 -0.30 -13.54
CA PHE A 45 -6.20 0.15 -12.96
C PHE A 45 -7.01 -1.05 -12.45
N GLY A 46 -7.26 -1.10 -11.15
CA GLY A 46 -8.01 -2.15 -10.49
C GLY A 46 -7.23 -3.47 -10.33
N LEU A 47 -7.87 -4.43 -9.71
CA LEU A 47 -7.38 -5.77 -9.43
C LEU A 47 -8.36 -6.81 -9.96
N CYS A 48 -7.91 -7.74 -10.80
CA CYS A 48 -8.72 -8.87 -11.24
C CYS A 48 -8.44 -10.12 -10.39
N ALA A 49 -9.37 -11.07 -10.42
CA ALA A 49 -9.29 -12.32 -9.63
C ALA A 49 -8.01 -13.11 -9.89
N GLN A 50 -7.59 -13.21 -11.16
CA GLN A 50 -6.38 -13.92 -11.55
C GLN A 50 -5.15 -13.27 -10.94
N HIS A 51 -5.00 -11.95 -11.07
CA HIS A 51 -3.83 -11.23 -10.57
C HIS A 51 -3.78 -11.18 -9.04
N ALA A 52 -4.94 -11.16 -8.36
CA ALA A 52 -4.98 -11.33 -6.91
C ALA A 52 -4.38 -12.68 -6.48
N LYS A 53 -4.80 -13.78 -7.14
CA LYS A 53 -4.26 -15.12 -6.88
C LYS A 53 -2.75 -15.21 -7.17
N GLU A 54 -2.28 -14.56 -8.24
CA GLU A 54 -0.84 -14.45 -8.55
C GLU A 54 -0.09 -13.77 -7.40
N LEU A 55 -0.54 -12.60 -6.92
CA LEU A 55 0.11 -11.86 -5.85
C LEU A 55 0.19 -12.67 -4.54
N PHE A 56 -0.88 -13.37 -4.17
CA PHE A 56 -0.84 -14.29 -3.02
C PHE A 56 0.13 -15.43 -3.26
N SER A 57 0.16 -16.01 -4.46
CA SER A 57 1.10 -17.08 -4.80
C SER A 57 2.56 -16.64 -4.74
N TYR A 58 2.84 -15.37 -4.96
CA TYR A 58 4.19 -14.77 -4.86
C TYR A 58 4.62 -14.51 -3.42
N GLY A 59 3.69 -14.51 -2.46
CA GLY A 59 3.98 -14.41 -1.03
C GLY A 59 3.40 -13.18 -0.33
N ALA A 60 2.47 -12.45 -0.94
CA ALA A 60 1.65 -11.48 -0.23
C ALA A 60 0.61 -12.22 0.63
N ASP A 61 0.35 -11.74 1.85
CA ASP A 61 -0.62 -12.34 2.77
C ASP A 61 -1.97 -11.60 2.72
N ILE A 62 -1.94 -10.28 2.50
CA ILE A 62 -3.13 -9.42 2.39
C ILE A 62 -2.88 -8.31 1.38
N LEU A 63 -3.92 -7.95 0.63
CA LEU A 63 -3.89 -6.85 -0.32
C LEU A 63 -4.74 -5.69 0.18
N THR A 64 -4.25 -4.47 -0.06
CA THR A 64 -5.02 -3.23 0.11
C THR A 64 -5.39 -2.65 -1.25
N GLY A 65 -6.36 -1.76 -1.27
CA GLY A 65 -6.86 -1.07 -2.45
C GLY A 65 -6.77 0.45 -2.33
N GLY A 66 -7.54 1.13 -3.14
CA GLY A 66 -7.64 2.58 -3.19
C GLY A 66 -8.79 3.04 -4.09
N ASN A 67 -8.62 4.13 -4.85
CA ASN A 67 -9.66 4.68 -5.72
C ASN A 67 -10.02 3.78 -6.92
N HIS A 68 -9.16 2.82 -7.28
CA HIS A 68 -9.41 1.85 -8.35
C HIS A 68 -9.99 0.50 -7.87
N SER A 69 -10.42 0.40 -6.61
CA SER A 69 -10.94 -0.86 -6.03
C SER A 69 -12.13 -1.44 -6.81
N TRP A 70 -12.90 -0.63 -7.55
CA TRP A 70 -14.09 -1.05 -8.29
C TRP A 70 -13.88 -1.20 -9.80
N ASP A 71 -12.70 -0.90 -10.34
CA ASP A 71 -12.45 -0.84 -11.79
C ASP A 71 -12.55 -2.20 -12.49
N LYS A 72 -12.35 -3.29 -11.76
CA LYS A 72 -12.56 -4.65 -12.24
C LYS A 72 -13.75 -5.28 -11.55
N LYS A 73 -14.90 -5.30 -12.22
CA LYS A 73 -16.16 -5.80 -11.64
C LYS A 73 -16.07 -7.21 -11.06
N GLU A 74 -15.22 -8.06 -11.64
CA GLU A 74 -15.03 -9.45 -11.21
C GLU A 74 -14.39 -9.62 -9.83
N ILE A 75 -13.69 -8.58 -9.30
CA ILE A 75 -13.13 -8.64 -7.95
C ILE A 75 -14.18 -8.40 -6.87
N ILE A 76 -15.25 -7.67 -7.18
CA ILE A 76 -16.25 -7.23 -6.19
C ILE A 76 -16.78 -8.38 -5.33
N PRO A 77 -17.28 -9.52 -5.91
CA PRO A 77 -17.75 -10.63 -5.09
C PRO A 77 -16.63 -11.35 -4.31
N LEU A 78 -15.38 -11.13 -4.67
CA LEU A 78 -14.23 -11.76 -4.01
C LEU A 78 -13.71 -10.95 -2.81
N LEU A 79 -14.07 -9.68 -2.70
CA LEU A 79 -13.67 -8.82 -1.58
C LEU A 79 -14.20 -9.31 -0.22
N ASP A 80 -15.29 -10.09 -0.20
CA ASP A 80 -15.83 -10.66 1.03
C ASP A 80 -15.17 -11.98 1.44
N VAL A 81 -14.50 -12.68 0.49
CA VAL A 81 -13.97 -14.03 0.71
C VAL A 81 -12.45 -14.15 0.59
N MET A 82 -11.78 -13.16 0.01
CA MET A 82 -10.32 -13.12 -0.10
C MET A 82 -9.75 -12.06 0.87
N PRO A 83 -8.49 -12.18 1.30
CA PRO A 83 -7.84 -11.18 2.15
C PRO A 83 -7.46 -9.93 1.35
N ILE A 84 -8.50 -9.23 0.84
CA ILE A 84 -8.37 -7.99 0.06
C ILE A 84 -9.20 -6.92 0.73
N LEU A 85 -8.57 -5.80 1.09
CA LEU A 85 -9.22 -4.64 1.66
C LEU A 85 -9.55 -3.61 0.58
N ARG A 86 -10.70 -2.98 0.74
CA ARG A 86 -11.04 -1.73 0.07
C ARG A 86 -10.99 -0.58 1.08
N PRO A 87 -10.94 0.68 0.67
CA PRO A 87 -10.95 1.79 1.61
C PRO A 87 -12.12 1.73 2.60
N LEU A 88 -11.79 1.88 3.90
CA LEU A 88 -12.74 1.78 5.02
C LEU A 88 -13.85 2.82 4.94
N ASN A 89 -13.52 4.00 4.43
CA ASN A 89 -14.40 5.16 4.39
C ASN A 89 -15.33 5.21 3.17
N TYR A 90 -15.47 4.12 2.40
CA TYR A 90 -16.65 3.94 1.55
C TYR A 90 -17.92 3.76 2.40
N PRO A 91 -19.11 4.15 1.89
CA PRO A 91 -20.36 3.98 2.62
C PRO A 91 -20.62 2.56 3.10
N GLN A 92 -21.39 2.41 4.17
CA GLN A 92 -21.80 1.12 4.66
C GLN A 92 -22.63 0.35 3.63
N GLY A 93 -22.49 -0.99 3.63
CA GLY A 93 -23.24 -1.89 2.75
C GLY A 93 -22.59 -2.15 1.38
N VAL A 94 -21.49 -1.48 1.05
CA VAL A 94 -20.72 -1.87 -0.16
C VAL A 94 -19.91 -3.14 0.12
N PRO A 95 -19.66 -4.00 -0.89
CA PRO A 95 -18.90 -5.25 -0.74
C PRO A 95 -17.49 -5.03 -0.17
N GLY A 96 -16.99 -6.04 0.53
CA GLY A 96 -15.65 -6.06 1.10
C GLY A 96 -15.51 -5.29 2.42
N LYS A 97 -14.33 -5.37 2.97
CA LYS A 97 -13.96 -4.81 4.27
C LYS A 97 -12.85 -3.77 4.13
N GLY A 98 -12.82 -2.78 5.02
CA GLY A 98 -11.73 -1.80 5.10
C GLY A 98 -10.76 -2.09 6.24
N VAL A 99 -11.09 -3.07 7.08
CA VAL A 99 -10.27 -3.53 8.22
C VAL A 99 -10.20 -5.05 8.20
N SER A 100 -9.03 -5.59 8.48
CA SER A 100 -8.82 -7.03 8.73
C SER A 100 -7.93 -7.21 9.95
N VAL A 101 -8.29 -8.15 10.83
CA VAL A 101 -7.45 -8.57 11.95
C VAL A 101 -6.94 -9.97 11.66
N LEU A 102 -5.63 -10.11 11.63
CA LEU A 102 -4.92 -11.37 11.41
C LEU A 102 -4.23 -11.82 12.70
N HIS A 103 -3.96 -13.11 12.83
CA HIS A 103 -3.10 -13.65 13.88
C HIS A 103 -1.75 -14.00 13.27
N VAL A 104 -0.70 -13.37 13.75
CA VAL A 104 0.70 -13.55 13.31
C VAL A 104 1.54 -13.82 14.56
N ASN A 105 2.18 -14.98 14.64
CA ASN A 105 2.99 -15.39 15.82
C ASN A 105 2.26 -15.19 17.16
N GLU A 106 0.99 -15.63 17.23
CA GLU A 106 0.11 -15.51 18.42
C GLU A 106 -0.36 -14.06 18.72
N GLU A 107 0.12 -13.06 18.03
CA GLU A 107 -0.29 -11.67 18.18
C GLU A 107 -1.39 -11.28 17.18
N LYS A 108 -2.29 -10.38 17.61
CA LYS A 108 -3.27 -9.76 16.69
C LYS A 108 -2.64 -8.61 15.94
N VAL A 109 -2.81 -8.58 14.63
CA VAL A 109 -2.38 -7.49 13.74
C VAL A 109 -3.57 -7.00 12.94
N ALA A 110 -3.93 -5.73 13.10
CA ALA A 110 -4.96 -5.09 12.29
C ALA A 110 -4.33 -4.35 11.12
N ILE A 111 -4.92 -4.53 9.95
CA ILE A 111 -4.61 -3.76 8.74
C ILE A 111 -5.84 -2.94 8.39
N ILE A 112 -5.67 -1.64 8.24
CA ILE A 112 -6.70 -0.68 7.85
C ILE A 112 -6.31 -0.06 6.52
N ASN A 113 -7.22 -0.07 5.55
CA ASN A 113 -7.07 0.68 4.31
C ASN A 113 -7.99 1.91 4.35
N VAL A 114 -7.47 3.10 4.14
CA VAL A 114 -8.22 4.36 4.18
C VAL A 114 -7.89 5.18 2.93
N MET A 115 -8.88 5.87 2.36
CA MET A 115 -8.69 6.74 1.20
C MET A 115 -8.87 8.21 1.57
N GLY A 116 -7.98 9.08 1.07
CA GLY A 116 -8.06 10.52 1.24
C GLY A 116 -9.26 11.15 0.54
N HIS A 117 -9.40 12.46 0.64
CA HIS A 117 -10.49 13.23 0.01
C HIS A 117 -10.04 13.93 -1.27
N TYR A 118 -8.87 14.56 -1.24
CA TYR A 118 -8.44 15.44 -2.33
C TYR A 118 -8.03 14.64 -3.57
N GLY A 119 -8.71 14.92 -4.69
CA GLY A 119 -8.50 14.21 -5.95
C GLY A 119 -9.07 12.78 -5.99
N MET A 120 -9.81 12.38 -4.95
CA MET A 120 -10.36 11.04 -4.76
C MET A 120 -11.88 11.02 -4.98
N PRO A 121 -12.50 9.84 -5.19
CA PRO A 121 -13.95 9.69 -5.14
C PRO A 121 -14.54 10.19 -3.81
N MET A 122 -15.82 10.59 -3.85
CA MET A 122 -16.53 11.01 -2.63
C MET A 122 -16.67 9.82 -1.66
N VAL A 123 -16.09 9.98 -0.49
CA VAL A 123 -16.13 9.01 0.61
C VAL A 123 -16.36 9.74 1.93
N GLU A 124 -16.65 9.00 3.00
CA GLU A 124 -16.74 9.57 4.34
C GLU A 124 -15.38 10.13 4.80
N ASN A 125 -15.41 11.03 5.79
CA ASN A 125 -14.20 11.67 6.31
C ASN A 125 -13.15 10.64 6.76
N PRO A 126 -11.96 10.58 6.11
CA PRO A 126 -10.95 9.57 6.39
C PRO A 126 -10.41 9.65 7.83
N PHE A 127 -10.27 10.87 8.37
CA PHE A 127 -9.71 11.08 9.70
C PHE A 127 -10.63 10.53 10.79
N LEU A 128 -11.92 10.86 10.72
CA LEU A 128 -12.92 10.38 11.67
C LEU A 128 -13.12 8.87 11.57
N ARG A 129 -13.10 8.32 10.35
CA ARG A 129 -13.24 6.87 10.13
C ARG A 129 -12.02 6.09 10.61
N ALA A 130 -10.82 6.59 10.35
CA ALA A 130 -9.58 5.96 10.82
C ALA A 130 -9.49 6.01 12.35
N GLN A 131 -9.72 7.18 12.96
CA GLN A 131 -9.68 7.33 14.41
C GLN A 131 -10.67 6.38 15.11
N LYS A 132 -11.94 6.36 14.65
CA LYS A 132 -12.95 5.45 15.18
C LYS A 132 -12.52 3.98 15.09
N ALA A 133 -11.98 3.55 13.95
CA ALA A 133 -11.53 2.17 13.78
C ALA A 133 -10.36 1.83 14.70
N VAL A 134 -9.41 2.75 14.89
CA VAL A 134 -8.28 2.58 15.81
C VAL A 134 -8.79 2.46 17.26
N ASP A 135 -9.71 3.33 17.68
CA ASP A 135 -10.27 3.30 19.03
C ASP A 135 -11.01 1.97 19.31
N GLU A 136 -11.82 1.49 18.35
CA GLU A 136 -12.53 0.21 18.44
C GLU A 136 -11.55 -0.96 18.55
N LEU A 137 -10.52 -1.03 17.69
CA LEU A 137 -9.51 -2.09 17.68
C LEU A 137 -8.72 -2.12 18.99
N ARG A 138 -8.31 -0.97 19.52
CA ARG A 138 -7.60 -0.88 20.78
C ARG A 138 -8.47 -1.31 21.96
N ALA A 139 -9.76 -0.97 21.95
CA ALA A 139 -10.71 -1.46 22.96
C ALA A 139 -10.87 -3.00 22.92
N GLU A 140 -10.67 -3.64 21.75
CA GLU A 140 -10.65 -5.09 21.58
C GLU A 140 -9.27 -5.73 21.88
N GLY A 141 -8.30 -4.93 22.37
CA GLY A 141 -6.94 -5.39 22.72
C GLY A 141 -6.04 -5.66 21.51
N VAL A 142 -6.29 -4.99 20.39
CA VAL A 142 -5.40 -5.04 19.21
C VAL A 142 -4.43 -3.86 19.28
N GLU A 143 -3.16 -4.15 19.52
CA GLU A 143 -2.12 -3.14 19.65
C GLU A 143 -1.35 -2.90 18.35
N ASN A 144 -1.11 -3.96 17.58
CA ASN A 144 -0.40 -3.88 16.31
C ASN A 144 -1.36 -3.42 15.19
N ILE A 145 -1.34 -2.14 14.85
CA ILE A 145 -2.25 -1.53 13.86
C ILE A 145 -1.43 -0.88 12.75
N ILE A 146 -1.69 -1.29 11.50
CA ILE A 146 -1.02 -0.77 10.29
C ILE A 146 -2.07 -0.14 9.39
N ILE A 147 -1.82 1.08 8.97
CA ILE A 147 -2.71 1.84 8.08
C ILE A 147 -2.04 2.04 6.72
N ASP A 148 -2.71 1.57 5.66
CA ASP A 148 -2.48 2.03 4.29
C ASP A 148 -3.34 3.27 4.03
N PHE A 149 -2.71 4.44 3.96
CA PHE A 149 -3.41 5.68 3.68
C PHE A 149 -3.22 6.10 2.22
N HIS A 150 -4.19 5.70 1.41
CA HIS A 150 -4.22 5.91 -0.03
C HIS A 150 -4.73 7.31 -0.37
N ALA A 151 -3.82 8.28 -0.55
CA ALA A 151 -4.17 9.69 -0.70
C ALA A 151 -3.22 10.43 -1.66
N GLU A 152 -3.73 11.43 -2.37
CA GLU A 152 -2.95 12.26 -3.30
C GLU A 152 -2.12 13.31 -2.55
N VAL A 153 -2.71 13.99 -1.56
CA VAL A 153 -2.17 15.23 -0.99
C VAL A 153 -1.28 14.94 0.22
N THR A 154 -0.03 15.42 0.17
CA THR A 154 0.97 15.20 1.22
C THR A 154 0.55 15.78 2.58
N SER A 155 -0.13 16.94 2.59
CA SER A 155 -0.65 17.54 3.83
C SER A 155 -1.73 16.67 4.49
N GLU A 156 -2.57 15.99 3.70
CA GLU A 156 -3.58 15.05 4.19
C GLU A 156 -2.88 13.84 4.85
N LYS A 157 -1.86 13.28 4.20
CA LYS A 157 -1.06 12.17 4.73
C LYS A 157 -0.36 12.56 6.04
N ARG A 158 0.27 13.73 6.06
CA ARG A 158 0.96 14.23 7.26
C ARG A 158 -0.01 14.50 8.41
N ALA A 159 -1.21 15.03 8.12
CA ALA A 159 -2.25 15.26 9.12
C ALA A 159 -2.75 13.95 9.74
N MET A 160 -2.92 12.88 8.94
CA MET A 160 -3.28 11.55 9.45
C MET A 160 -2.21 11.03 10.42
N HIS A 161 -0.93 11.20 10.09
CA HIS A 161 0.16 10.85 10.99
C HIS A 161 0.08 11.63 12.31
N MET A 162 -0.09 12.95 12.25
CA MET A 162 -0.20 13.78 13.46
C MET A 162 -1.39 13.42 14.34
N LEU A 163 -2.49 12.96 13.74
CA LEU A 163 -3.68 12.55 14.48
C LEU A 163 -3.47 11.21 15.22
N LEU A 164 -2.80 10.25 14.59
CA LEU A 164 -2.80 8.85 15.07
C LEU A 164 -1.45 8.35 15.59
N LYS A 165 -0.36 9.15 15.46
CA LYS A 165 0.95 8.75 15.99
C LYS A 165 0.87 8.39 17.49
N GLY A 166 1.62 7.38 17.90
CA GLY A 166 1.57 6.81 19.25
C GLY A 166 0.40 5.86 19.51
N ASN A 167 -0.63 5.85 18.63
CA ASN A 167 -1.80 4.98 18.76
C ASN A 167 -1.82 3.83 17.75
N VAL A 168 -0.95 3.86 16.74
CA VAL A 168 -0.81 2.82 15.71
C VAL A 168 0.66 2.50 15.47
N SER A 169 0.96 1.30 14.99
CA SER A 169 2.34 0.87 14.70
C SER A 169 2.88 1.50 13.43
N ALA A 170 2.04 1.74 12.41
CA ALA A 170 2.48 2.35 11.16
C ALA A 170 1.35 3.05 10.41
N ILE A 171 1.72 4.13 9.69
CA ILE A 171 0.90 4.82 8.68
C ILE A 171 1.76 4.97 7.43
N LEU A 172 1.38 4.24 6.38
CA LEU A 172 2.14 4.16 5.14
C LEU A 172 1.30 4.75 4.00
N GLY A 173 1.82 5.82 3.38
CA GLY A 173 1.13 6.45 2.27
C GLY A 173 1.33 5.69 0.97
N THR A 174 0.29 5.70 0.12
CA THR A 174 0.25 5.14 -1.24
C THR A 174 -0.44 6.10 -2.19
N HIS A 175 -0.62 5.77 -3.45
CA HIS A 175 -1.32 6.48 -4.53
C HIS A 175 -0.42 7.29 -5.46
N THR A 176 0.51 8.10 -4.96
CA THR A 176 1.24 9.01 -5.86
C THR A 176 2.24 8.29 -6.76
N HIS A 177 2.56 7.04 -6.42
CA HIS A 177 3.56 6.22 -7.11
C HIS A 177 5.01 6.75 -7.02
N VAL A 178 5.21 7.87 -6.32
CA VAL A 178 6.52 8.49 -6.12
C VAL A 178 6.96 8.30 -4.68
N GLY A 179 7.88 7.37 -4.48
CA GLY A 179 8.38 7.08 -3.13
C GLY A 179 9.14 8.26 -2.53
N THR A 180 8.71 8.70 -1.36
CA THR A 180 9.32 9.81 -0.61
C THR A 180 10.45 9.33 0.30
N ASP A 181 11.28 10.24 0.77
CA ASP A 181 12.47 9.97 1.61
C ASP A 181 12.26 10.32 3.09
N ASP A 182 11.02 10.59 3.49
CA ASP A 182 10.62 11.03 4.83
C ASP A 182 10.25 9.88 5.78
N LEU A 183 10.84 8.69 5.58
CA LEU A 183 10.61 7.55 6.47
C LEU A 183 11.12 7.86 7.88
N GLN A 184 10.22 7.79 8.87
CA GLN A 184 10.51 8.12 10.25
C GLN A 184 9.73 7.24 11.23
N ILE A 185 10.21 7.17 12.48
CA ILE A 185 9.50 6.58 13.62
C ILE A 185 9.34 7.69 14.67
N VAL A 186 8.08 8.02 14.97
CA VAL A 186 7.71 9.05 15.95
C VAL A 186 6.71 8.47 16.94
N ASP A 187 6.99 8.56 18.22
CA ASP A 187 6.15 7.99 19.29
C ASP A 187 5.87 6.49 19.11
N GLY A 188 6.78 5.73 18.44
CA GLY A 188 6.61 4.31 18.11
C GLY A 188 5.72 4.04 16.89
N THR A 189 5.37 5.07 16.11
CA THR A 189 4.64 4.94 14.86
C THR A 189 5.57 5.15 13.66
N CYS A 190 5.71 4.14 12.80
CA CYS A 190 6.40 4.27 11.53
C CYS A 190 5.55 5.09 10.56
N TYR A 191 6.16 6.06 9.88
CA TYR A 191 5.49 6.89 8.89
C TYR A 191 6.35 7.11 7.65
N VAL A 192 5.71 7.09 6.49
CA VAL A 192 6.25 7.60 5.23
C VAL A 192 5.12 8.21 4.41
N THR A 193 5.36 9.36 3.80
CA THR A 193 4.36 10.04 2.96
C THR A 193 3.94 9.19 1.78
N ASP A 194 4.88 8.53 1.09
CA ASP A 194 4.53 7.55 0.04
C ASP A 194 5.61 6.47 -0.08
N VAL A 195 5.18 5.22 -0.07
CA VAL A 195 6.09 4.08 -0.27
C VAL A 195 6.64 4.05 -1.70
N GLY A 196 5.86 4.53 -2.65
CA GLY A 196 6.14 4.50 -4.07
C GLY A 196 5.63 3.25 -4.77
N LEU A 197 5.72 3.23 -6.10
CA LEU A 197 5.23 2.12 -6.90
C LEU A 197 6.20 0.92 -6.93
N SER A 198 5.63 -0.25 -7.14
CA SER A 198 6.32 -1.42 -7.69
C SER A 198 5.86 -1.60 -9.14
N GLY A 199 6.76 -1.36 -10.10
CA GLY A 199 6.37 -1.29 -11.52
C GLY A 199 7.43 -0.71 -12.45
N ALA A 200 6.98 -0.10 -13.54
CA ALA A 200 7.84 0.60 -14.49
C ALA A 200 8.34 1.93 -13.90
N ARG A 201 9.68 2.11 -13.79
CA ARG A 201 10.30 3.30 -13.20
C ARG A 201 10.73 4.38 -14.20
N ASP A 202 10.75 4.06 -15.50
CA ASP A 202 11.22 4.91 -16.58
C ASP A 202 10.09 5.51 -17.43
N GLY A 203 8.85 5.43 -16.94
CA GLY A 203 7.66 6.05 -17.50
C GLY A 203 7.11 7.18 -16.63
N VAL A 204 5.83 7.47 -16.78
CA VAL A 204 5.11 8.45 -15.95
C VAL A 204 4.26 7.70 -14.94
N ILE A 205 4.69 7.68 -13.68
CA ILE A 205 4.03 6.99 -12.56
C ILE A 205 3.60 5.53 -12.87
N GLY A 206 4.50 4.78 -13.57
CA GLY A 206 4.26 3.38 -13.93
C GLY A 206 3.62 3.16 -15.30
N MET A 207 3.16 4.23 -15.97
CA MET A 207 2.59 4.20 -17.32
C MET A 207 3.64 4.52 -18.38
N ASP A 208 3.38 4.11 -19.64
CA ASP A 208 4.14 4.57 -20.77
C ASP A 208 4.09 6.10 -20.88
N LYS A 209 5.19 6.73 -21.31
CA LYS A 209 5.37 8.19 -21.29
C LYS A 209 4.52 8.95 -22.30
N ASP A 210 4.18 8.34 -23.45
CA ASP A 210 3.65 9.07 -24.61
C ASP A 210 2.24 9.61 -24.36
N ALA A 211 1.35 8.81 -23.78
CA ALA A 211 -0.01 9.23 -23.50
C ALA A 211 -0.09 10.31 -22.39
N PRO A 212 0.58 10.18 -21.24
CA PRO A 212 0.62 11.25 -20.23
C PRO A 212 1.22 12.55 -20.78
N LEU A 213 2.32 12.48 -21.51
CA LEU A 213 2.95 13.67 -22.13
C LEU A 213 1.98 14.37 -23.09
N LYS A 214 1.29 13.61 -23.97
CA LYS A 214 0.28 14.17 -24.86
C LYS A 214 -0.82 14.89 -24.08
N ARG A 215 -1.32 14.27 -22.97
CA ARG A 215 -2.36 14.90 -22.13
C ARG A 215 -1.89 16.22 -21.51
N PHE A 216 -0.68 16.25 -20.95
CA PHE A 216 -0.14 17.46 -20.32
C PHE A 216 0.19 18.56 -21.32
N LEU A 217 0.71 18.20 -22.51
CA LEU A 217 1.08 19.19 -23.53
C LEU A 217 -0.11 19.77 -24.30
N THR A 218 -1.18 19.01 -24.45
CA THR A 218 -2.28 19.39 -25.35
C THR A 218 -3.64 19.54 -24.67
N GLY A 219 -3.81 19.03 -23.45
CA GLY A 219 -5.11 18.91 -22.80
C GLY A 219 -6.02 17.83 -23.41
N LEU A 220 -5.60 17.15 -24.48
CA LEU A 220 -6.41 16.13 -25.13
C LEU A 220 -6.38 14.79 -24.39
N PRO A 221 -7.49 14.05 -24.33
CA PRO A 221 -7.50 12.74 -23.72
C PRO A 221 -6.63 11.75 -24.48
N ALA A 222 -5.97 10.87 -23.75
CA ALA A 222 -5.20 9.75 -24.31
C ALA A 222 -5.31 8.55 -23.35
N SER A 223 -5.35 7.33 -23.91
CA SER A 223 -5.39 6.09 -23.12
C SER A 223 -4.04 5.85 -22.47
N LEU A 224 -4.01 5.67 -21.15
CA LEU A 224 -2.81 5.31 -20.41
C LEU A 224 -2.57 3.81 -20.56
N GLU A 225 -1.34 3.42 -20.86
CA GLU A 225 -0.96 2.02 -21.09
C GLU A 225 0.27 1.66 -20.25
N ILE A 226 0.37 0.40 -19.87
CA ILE A 226 1.57 -0.15 -19.22
C ILE A 226 2.64 -0.37 -20.30
N PRO A 227 3.89 0.09 -20.10
CA PRO A 227 4.94 -0.07 -21.08
C PRO A 227 5.28 -1.55 -21.30
N LYS A 228 5.46 -1.94 -22.58
CA LYS A 228 5.83 -3.33 -22.97
C LYS A 228 7.27 -3.67 -22.57
N LYS A 229 8.17 -2.67 -22.62
CA LYS A 229 9.57 -2.77 -22.19
C LYS A 229 9.86 -1.58 -21.29
N CYS A 230 10.43 -1.81 -20.13
CA CYS A 230 10.71 -0.79 -19.12
C CYS A 230 11.79 -1.26 -18.15
N LYS A 231 12.44 -0.32 -17.51
CA LYS A 231 13.19 -0.55 -16.28
C LYS A 231 12.19 -0.69 -15.13
N LYS A 232 12.45 -1.62 -14.20
CA LYS A 232 11.50 -1.95 -13.16
C LYS A 232 12.07 -1.66 -11.77
N ILE A 233 11.16 -1.46 -10.82
CA ILE A 233 11.48 -1.28 -9.41
C ILE A 233 10.46 -2.01 -8.55
N LEU A 234 10.88 -2.54 -7.41
CA LEU A 234 10.05 -2.91 -6.28
C LEU A 234 10.39 -2.00 -5.13
N GLN A 235 9.39 -1.40 -4.49
CA GLN A 235 9.55 -0.57 -3.31
C GLN A 235 8.72 -1.13 -2.16
N MET A 236 9.36 -1.27 -1.01
CA MET A 236 8.70 -1.73 0.21
C MET A 236 9.31 -1.07 1.44
N VAL A 237 8.51 -0.97 2.49
CA VAL A 237 8.96 -0.65 3.84
C VAL A 237 8.96 -1.93 4.66
N ILE A 238 10.06 -2.20 5.33
CA ILE A 238 10.19 -3.30 6.28
C ILE A 238 10.25 -2.70 7.68
N MET A 239 9.41 -3.24 8.57
CA MET A 239 9.23 -2.74 9.93
C MET A 239 9.39 -3.87 10.93
N GLU A 240 10.01 -3.58 12.06
CA GLU A 240 9.99 -4.42 13.24
C GLU A 240 9.05 -3.80 14.29
N ILE A 241 8.07 -4.59 14.72
CA ILE A 241 7.02 -4.14 15.65
C ILE A 241 7.11 -4.98 16.93
N GLU A 242 7.13 -4.29 18.06
CA GLU A 242 7.13 -4.88 19.40
C GLU A 242 6.08 -4.16 20.25
N GLU A 243 5.17 -4.92 20.86
CA GLU A 243 4.11 -4.39 21.76
C GLU A 243 3.34 -3.18 21.15
N GLY A 244 2.92 -3.32 19.89
CA GLY A 244 2.18 -2.28 19.17
C GLY A 244 3.01 -1.11 18.63
N LYS A 245 4.32 -1.06 18.90
CA LYS A 245 5.22 0.02 18.49
C LYS A 245 6.19 -0.44 17.41
N CYS A 246 6.41 0.38 16.40
CA CYS A 246 7.51 0.19 15.47
C CYS A 246 8.83 0.60 16.15
N VAL A 247 9.76 -0.34 16.24
CA VAL A 247 11.07 -0.13 16.87
C VAL A 247 12.20 0.05 15.85
N GLU A 248 12.06 -0.53 14.67
CA GLU A 248 12.98 -0.33 13.54
C GLU A 248 12.20 -0.33 12.22
N ALA A 249 12.60 0.52 11.29
CA ALA A 249 12.07 0.51 9.93
C ALA A 249 13.11 0.94 8.91
N PHE A 250 12.99 0.40 7.70
CA PHE A 250 13.77 0.86 6.56
C PHE A 250 12.97 0.67 5.26
N LYS A 251 13.24 1.55 4.30
CA LYS A 251 12.71 1.45 2.94
C LYS A 251 13.70 0.71 2.06
N LEU A 252 13.24 -0.35 1.40
CA LEU A 252 14.01 -1.14 0.44
C LEU A 252 13.52 -0.83 -0.97
N ARG A 253 14.44 -0.50 -1.85
CA ARG A 253 14.25 -0.42 -3.30
C ARG A 253 15.07 -1.50 -3.98
N VAL A 254 14.42 -2.34 -4.79
CA VAL A 254 15.06 -3.39 -5.59
C VAL A 254 14.83 -3.09 -7.06
N PHE A 255 15.91 -3.02 -7.83
CA PHE A 255 15.85 -2.76 -9.26
C PHE A 255 15.92 -4.06 -10.07
N ASP A 256 15.55 -4.00 -11.34
CA ASP A 256 15.54 -5.15 -12.25
C ASP A 256 16.93 -5.71 -12.56
N ASP A 257 17.99 -4.92 -12.40
CA ASP A 257 19.41 -5.33 -12.45
C ASP A 257 19.93 -5.91 -11.10
N GLN A 258 19.03 -6.13 -10.14
CA GLN A 258 19.29 -6.61 -8.77
C GLN A 258 20.04 -5.63 -7.86
N GLU A 259 20.30 -4.42 -8.30
CA GLU A 259 20.79 -3.36 -7.42
C GLU A 259 19.75 -3.07 -6.33
N ARG A 260 20.23 -2.75 -5.13
CA ARG A 260 19.36 -2.45 -3.97
C ARG A 260 19.79 -1.17 -3.28
N ILE A 261 18.79 -0.41 -2.83
CA ILE A 261 19.02 0.76 -1.99
C ILE A 261 18.19 0.60 -0.72
N ILE A 262 18.83 0.77 0.43
CA ILE A 262 18.20 0.72 1.75
C ILE A 262 18.33 2.11 2.39
N ALA A 263 17.20 2.68 2.80
CA ALA A 263 17.14 3.93 3.57
C ALA A 263 16.48 3.65 4.92
N ARG A 264 17.22 3.86 6.02
CA ARG A 264 16.71 3.65 7.38
C ARG A 264 15.79 4.77 7.81
N ALA A 265 14.84 4.47 8.68
CA ALA A 265 13.99 5.47 9.31
C ALA A 265 14.81 6.42 10.20
N VAL A 266 14.39 7.68 10.23
CA VAL A 266 14.84 8.64 11.26
C VAL A 266 13.99 8.42 12.50
N HIS A 267 14.60 8.43 13.68
CA HIS A 267 13.93 8.35 14.97
C HIS A 267 13.80 9.77 15.55
N GLU A 268 12.58 10.17 15.88
CA GLU A 268 12.24 11.43 16.53
C GLU A 268 11.54 11.21 17.88
#